data_8fbd0fa3fa1391c0a03e47aeb8e634d4
#
_entry.id   8fbd0fa3fa1391c0a03e47aeb8e634d4
#
_cell.length_a   1.000
_cell.length_b   1.000
_cell.length_c   1.000
_cell.angle_alpha   90.00
_cell.angle_beta   90.00
_cell.angle_gamma   90.00
#
_symmetry.space_group_name_H-M   'P 1'
#
loop_
_entity.id
_entity.type
_entity.pdbx_description
1 polymer ?
#
loop_
_entity_poly.entity_id
_entity_poly.type
_entity_poly.pdbx_seq_one_letter_code
_entity_poly.pdbx_strand_id
1 'polypeptide(L)'
;MTGPELLVRPDPALEIRMTALHATRAANYWSREPITRMDVVIGAYEDISSAQVPGVTASLVATMPGLVEHRCSIGERGGFIARLRRGTYAPHIIEHVALELQESIGHDVGYGRTRGGDVPGEYTVVFEHVHEGVGVRAAALALDIVQRAFAGTLDSVEPAVTELRALAALPRAAPLRARVLCGITGGALRGETRAELQRLGFGGDDDLVVDVAPGYILQAGLPYSHSDAAIVLDDQPTDVPERYRDPERAARLVSVVGDAVNPGGFVVAPARAWDVQDRVRDAGCRVAVFATDDRISTKDKKVAAAAAWVSDGRVVIEHADGLLERDPLREDTPVAAQVAAALCAFGLSEIEPRVPASPATARGVA
;
A
#
# COMPACT_ATOMS: atom_id res chain seq x y z
N MET A 1 -49.05 -6.66 32.42
CA MET A 1 -48.41 -7.09 31.18
C MET A 1 -47.79 -5.85 30.53
N THR A 2 -46.52 -5.58 30.83
CA THR A 2 -45.70 -4.54 30.16
C THR A 2 -45.45 -5.03 28.74
N GLY A 3 -45.95 -4.29 27.75
CA GLY A 3 -45.64 -4.56 26.34
C GLY A 3 -44.11 -4.53 26.08
N PRO A 4 -43.63 -5.20 25.02
CA PRO A 4 -42.23 -5.15 24.71
C PRO A 4 -41.82 -3.68 24.48
N GLU A 5 -40.93 -3.17 25.32
CA GLU A 5 -40.24 -1.92 25.09
C GLU A 5 -39.61 -2.02 23.69
N LEU A 6 -40.10 -1.24 22.75
CA LEU A 6 -39.47 -1.08 21.45
C LEU A 6 -38.08 -0.49 21.73
N LEU A 7 -37.06 -1.32 21.78
CA LEU A 7 -35.67 -0.89 21.83
C LEU A 7 -35.46 -0.01 20.60
N VAL A 8 -35.47 1.31 20.81
CA VAL A 8 -35.14 2.28 19.78
C VAL A 8 -33.71 2.02 19.39
N ARG A 9 -33.49 1.55 18.16
CA ARG A 9 -32.14 1.32 17.64
C ARG A 9 -31.40 2.66 17.56
N PRO A 10 -30.10 2.68 17.89
CA PRO A 10 -29.27 3.85 17.71
C PRO A 10 -29.32 4.34 16.25
N ASP A 11 -29.24 5.66 16.04
CA ASP A 11 -29.20 6.23 14.71
C ASP A 11 -27.87 5.86 14.00
N PRO A 12 -27.91 5.09 12.89
CA PRO A 12 -26.69 4.69 12.18
C PRO A 12 -25.85 5.87 11.72
N ALA A 13 -26.46 7.01 11.38
CA ALA A 13 -25.73 8.19 10.90
C ALA A 13 -24.91 8.87 12.02
N LEU A 14 -25.30 8.71 13.28
CA LEU A 14 -24.58 9.23 14.44
C LEU A 14 -23.50 8.27 14.93
N GLU A 15 -23.72 6.97 14.79
CA GLU A 15 -22.85 5.94 15.34
C GLU A 15 -21.76 5.49 14.35
N ILE A 16 -22.15 5.22 13.10
CA ILE A 16 -21.24 4.71 12.06
C ILE A 16 -20.64 5.92 11.34
N ARG A 17 -19.39 6.30 11.68
CA ARG A 17 -18.79 7.54 11.17
C ARG A 17 -17.39 7.29 10.63
N MET A 18 -17.06 7.99 9.56
CA MET A 18 -15.71 8.07 9.03
C MET A 18 -14.88 9.05 9.87
N THR A 19 -13.68 8.64 10.27
CA THR A 19 -12.74 9.46 11.04
C THR A 19 -11.54 9.91 10.20
N ALA A 20 -11.16 9.11 9.18
CA ALA A 20 -10.11 9.47 8.23
C ALA A 20 -10.38 8.83 6.87
N LEU A 21 -9.87 9.49 5.81
CA LEU A 21 -9.96 9.01 4.43
C LEU A 21 -8.68 9.36 3.69
N HIS A 22 -8.04 8.36 3.10
CA HIS A 22 -6.80 8.49 2.35
C HIS A 22 -6.89 7.68 1.06
N ALA A 23 -6.36 8.21 -0.04
CA ALA A 23 -6.17 7.46 -1.27
C ALA A 23 -4.67 7.35 -1.57
N THR A 24 -4.23 6.17 -1.99
CA THR A 24 -2.84 5.93 -2.43
C THR A 24 -2.78 6.00 -3.95
N ARG A 25 -1.61 6.32 -4.50
CA ARG A 25 -1.38 6.40 -5.96
C ARG A 25 -0.57 5.25 -6.52
N ALA A 26 0.04 4.46 -5.63
CA ALA A 26 0.92 3.37 -5.99
C ALA A 26 0.91 2.28 -4.90
N ALA A 27 1.89 1.39 -4.95
CA ALA A 27 2.07 0.33 -3.97
C ALA A 27 2.06 0.87 -2.52
N ASN A 28 1.46 0.12 -1.63
CA ASN A 28 1.22 0.51 -0.25
C ASN A 28 1.24 -0.72 0.66
N TYR A 29 1.08 -0.51 1.96
CA TYR A 29 1.08 -1.61 2.93
C TYR A 29 0.03 -2.71 2.65
N TRP A 30 -1.06 -2.39 1.97
CA TRP A 30 -2.21 -3.28 1.79
C TRP A 30 -2.18 -4.02 0.45
N SER A 31 -1.79 -3.32 -0.64
CA SER A 31 -1.80 -3.81 -2.01
C SER A 31 -0.65 -3.22 -2.82
N ARG A 32 -0.31 -3.90 -3.92
CA ARG A 32 0.56 -3.34 -4.98
C ARG A 32 -0.18 -2.30 -5.83
N GLU A 33 -1.50 -2.43 -5.89
CA GLU A 33 -2.37 -1.50 -6.60
C GLU A 33 -2.82 -0.35 -5.70
N PRO A 34 -3.20 0.81 -6.26
CA PRO A 34 -3.75 1.92 -5.51
C PRO A 34 -5.00 1.53 -4.71
N ILE A 35 -5.09 1.97 -3.47
CA ILE A 35 -6.24 1.72 -2.60
C ILE A 35 -6.80 3.03 -2.01
N THR A 36 -8.08 2.99 -1.68
CA THR A 36 -8.71 3.92 -0.76
C THR A 36 -8.72 3.28 0.63
N ARG A 37 -8.20 4.00 1.62
CA ARG A 37 -8.25 3.65 3.04
C ARG A 37 -9.22 4.58 3.76
N MET A 38 -10.14 4.00 4.49
CA MET A 38 -11.13 4.68 5.29
C MET A 38 -11.04 4.15 6.73
N ASP A 39 -10.83 5.04 7.70
CA ASP A 39 -10.93 4.68 9.10
C ASP A 39 -12.33 5.05 9.60
N VAL A 40 -13.00 4.12 10.29
CA VAL A 40 -14.38 4.26 10.74
C VAL A 40 -14.52 3.90 12.22
N VAL A 41 -15.42 4.57 12.90
CA VAL A 41 -15.94 4.18 14.21
C VAL A 41 -17.39 3.77 14.06
N ILE A 42 -17.84 2.76 14.83
CA ILE A 42 -19.20 2.22 14.68
C ILE A 42 -20.04 2.29 15.95
N GLY A 43 -19.52 2.88 17.03
CA GLY A 43 -20.25 3.12 18.27
C GLY A 43 -21.07 1.91 18.71
N ALA A 44 -22.35 2.12 18.97
CA ALA A 44 -23.28 1.07 19.39
C ALA A 44 -23.48 -0.05 18.34
N TYR A 45 -23.03 0.12 17.10
CA TYR A 45 -23.09 -0.91 16.05
C TYR A 45 -21.94 -1.93 16.13
N GLU A 46 -21.08 -1.85 17.14
CA GLU A 46 -20.10 -2.91 17.46
C GLU A 46 -20.81 -4.23 17.78
N ASP A 47 -21.97 -4.16 18.43
CA ASP A 47 -22.77 -5.32 18.84
C ASP A 47 -23.98 -5.60 17.91
N ILE A 48 -24.17 -4.80 16.85
CA ILE A 48 -25.32 -4.90 15.95
C ILE A 48 -24.89 -5.34 14.56
N SER A 49 -25.12 -6.62 14.24
CA SER A 49 -24.83 -7.19 12.93
C SER A 49 -25.98 -7.03 11.94
N SER A 50 -25.72 -7.21 10.65
CA SER A 50 -26.74 -7.22 9.58
C SER A 50 -27.87 -8.22 9.79
N ALA A 51 -27.64 -9.35 10.47
CA ALA A 51 -28.67 -10.36 10.76
C ALA A 51 -29.67 -9.89 11.84
N GLN A 52 -29.25 -8.95 12.70
CA GLN A 52 -30.10 -8.41 13.77
C GLN A 52 -30.96 -7.23 13.32
N VAL A 53 -30.73 -6.71 12.10
CA VAL A 53 -31.49 -5.58 11.55
C VAL A 53 -32.33 -6.05 10.36
N PRO A 54 -33.66 -6.24 10.54
CA PRO A 54 -34.51 -6.67 9.46
C PRO A 54 -34.45 -5.75 8.24
N GLY A 55 -34.37 -6.36 7.06
CA GLY A 55 -34.38 -5.62 5.79
C GLY A 55 -33.02 -5.20 5.25
N VAL A 56 -31.95 -5.14 6.05
CA VAL A 56 -30.61 -4.71 5.57
C VAL A 56 -30.14 -5.54 4.37
N THR A 57 -30.14 -6.87 4.49
CA THR A 57 -29.72 -7.74 3.37
C THR A 57 -30.65 -7.58 2.17
N ALA A 58 -31.95 -7.50 2.38
CA ALA A 58 -32.92 -7.40 1.29
C ALA A 58 -32.80 -6.06 0.54
N SER A 59 -32.68 -4.94 1.25
CA SER A 59 -32.51 -3.61 0.63
C SER A 59 -31.20 -3.49 -0.15
N LEU A 60 -30.09 -3.97 0.40
CA LEU A 60 -28.80 -3.97 -0.30
C LEU A 60 -28.84 -4.81 -1.58
N VAL A 61 -29.38 -6.04 -1.53
CA VAL A 61 -29.49 -6.90 -2.72
C VAL A 61 -30.43 -6.33 -3.76
N ALA A 62 -31.55 -5.71 -3.34
CA ALA A 62 -32.51 -5.10 -4.25
C ALA A 62 -31.96 -3.89 -4.98
N THR A 63 -31.13 -3.06 -4.33
CA THR A 63 -30.56 -1.83 -4.90
C THR A 63 -29.22 -2.05 -5.56
N MET A 64 -28.45 -3.08 -5.16
CA MET A 64 -27.12 -3.44 -5.65
C MET A 64 -27.04 -4.93 -5.96
N PRO A 65 -27.66 -5.39 -7.07
CA PRO A 65 -27.74 -6.83 -7.38
C PRO A 65 -26.38 -7.47 -7.66
N GLY A 66 -25.37 -6.71 -8.09
CA GLY A 66 -24.02 -7.20 -8.31
C GLY A 66 -23.32 -7.72 -7.06
N LEU A 67 -23.75 -7.32 -5.86
CA LEU A 67 -23.26 -7.89 -4.60
C LEU A 67 -23.38 -9.42 -4.52
N VAL A 68 -24.23 -10.05 -5.34
CA VAL A 68 -24.34 -11.52 -5.41
C VAL A 68 -23.12 -12.18 -6.07
N GLU A 69 -22.33 -11.41 -6.81
CA GLU A 69 -21.09 -11.89 -7.45
C GLU A 69 -19.90 -11.89 -6.47
N HIS A 70 -20.00 -11.11 -5.39
CA HIS A 70 -18.91 -10.96 -4.42
C HIS A 70 -18.65 -12.26 -3.66
N ARG A 71 -17.40 -12.72 -3.71
CA ARG A 71 -16.95 -13.98 -3.11
C ARG A 71 -16.65 -13.88 -1.63
N CYS A 72 -16.17 -12.72 -1.17
CA CYS A 72 -15.70 -12.48 0.20
C CYS A 72 -14.66 -13.54 0.64
N SER A 73 -14.40 -13.65 1.93
CA SER A 73 -13.50 -14.65 2.54
C SER A 73 -13.96 -16.12 2.35
N ILE A 74 -15.18 -16.34 1.87
CA ILE A 74 -15.71 -17.68 1.57
C ILE A 74 -15.14 -18.21 0.25
N GLY A 75 -14.72 -17.33 -0.67
CA GLY A 75 -14.10 -17.69 -1.94
C GLY A 75 -15.07 -18.10 -3.06
N GLU A 76 -16.37 -18.21 -2.78
CA GLU A 76 -17.40 -18.62 -3.74
C GLU A 76 -18.35 -17.47 -4.07
N ARG A 77 -18.92 -17.48 -5.28
CA ARG A 77 -19.98 -16.55 -5.70
C ARG A 77 -21.12 -16.56 -4.68
N GLY A 78 -21.58 -15.38 -4.26
CA GLY A 78 -22.59 -15.23 -3.21
C GLY A 78 -22.05 -15.33 -1.79
N GLY A 79 -20.74 -15.48 -1.61
CA GLY A 79 -20.12 -15.56 -0.30
C GLY A 79 -20.41 -14.36 0.58
N PHE A 80 -20.44 -13.16 0.01
CA PHE A 80 -20.80 -11.95 0.73
C PHE A 80 -22.27 -11.96 1.18
N ILE A 81 -23.20 -12.38 0.32
CA ILE A 81 -24.61 -12.48 0.67
C ILE A 81 -24.85 -13.52 1.77
N ALA A 82 -24.15 -14.64 1.71
CA ALA A 82 -24.18 -15.63 2.79
C ALA A 82 -23.67 -15.03 4.13
N ARG A 83 -22.64 -14.19 4.06
CA ARG A 83 -22.10 -13.48 5.22
C ARG A 83 -23.09 -12.46 5.77
N LEU A 84 -23.74 -11.65 4.90
CA LEU A 84 -24.81 -10.71 5.30
C LEU A 84 -25.95 -11.41 6.05
N ARG A 85 -26.41 -12.56 5.55
CA ARG A 85 -27.50 -13.34 6.16
C ARG A 85 -27.11 -13.96 7.49
N ARG A 86 -25.87 -14.40 7.64
CA ARG A 86 -25.33 -14.98 8.87
C ARG A 86 -25.07 -13.92 9.94
N GLY A 87 -24.80 -12.70 9.52
CA GLY A 87 -24.44 -11.55 10.32
C GLY A 87 -23.01 -11.08 10.06
N THR A 88 -22.89 -9.83 9.67
CA THR A 88 -21.62 -9.10 9.59
C THR A 88 -21.82 -7.65 10.00
N TYR A 89 -20.73 -6.93 10.25
CA TYR A 89 -20.77 -5.58 10.81
C TYR A 89 -20.59 -4.53 9.73
N ALA A 90 -21.03 -3.31 10.03
CA ALA A 90 -21.04 -2.17 9.09
C ALA A 90 -19.74 -1.96 8.33
N PRO A 91 -18.52 -2.00 8.93
CA PRO A 91 -17.28 -1.76 8.20
C PRO A 91 -17.04 -2.74 7.05
N HIS A 92 -17.35 -4.02 7.23
CA HIS A 92 -17.21 -5.03 6.18
C HIS A 92 -18.27 -4.86 5.08
N ILE A 93 -19.45 -4.34 5.42
CA ILE A 93 -20.47 -4.02 4.43
C ILE A 93 -20.06 -2.81 3.60
N ILE A 94 -19.49 -1.77 4.23
CA ILE A 94 -18.93 -0.59 3.55
C ILE A 94 -17.86 -1.01 2.51
N GLU A 95 -16.97 -1.95 2.85
CA GLU A 95 -15.96 -2.49 1.94
C GLU A 95 -16.60 -3.03 0.65
N HIS A 96 -17.54 -3.95 0.78
CA HIS A 96 -18.20 -4.57 -0.37
C HIS A 96 -19.07 -3.60 -1.16
N VAL A 97 -19.76 -2.67 -0.51
CA VAL A 97 -20.56 -1.63 -1.17
C VAL A 97 -19.66 -0.66 -1.95
N ALA A 98 -18.49 -0.30 -1.41
CA ALA A 98 -17.54 0.57 -2.10
C ALA A 98 -16.93 -0.08 -3.35
N LEU A 99 -16.67 -1.39 -3.33
CA LEU A 99 -16.26 -2.16 -4.50
C LEU A 99 -17.38 -2.22 -5.55
N GLU A 100 -18.58 -2.64 -5.14
CA GLU A 100 -19.75 -2.75 -6.05
C GLU A 100 -20.10 -1.43 -6.74
N LEU A 101 -20.00 -0.30 -6.03
CA LEU A 101 -20.21 1.03 -6.62
C LEU A 101 -19.22 1.31 -7.76
N GLN A 102 -17.99 0.88 -7.63
CA GLN A 102 -16.96 1.02 -8.67
C GLN A 102 -17.17 0.04 -9.83
N GLU A 103 -17.52 -1.21 -9.53
CA GLU A 103 -17.85 -2.21 -10.55
C GLU A 103 -19.08 -1.79 -11.37
N SER A 104 -20.10 -1.18 -10.75
CA SER A 104 -21.32 -0.70 -11.42
C SER A 104 -21.06 0.41 -12.45
N ILE A 105 -19.91 1.06 -12.41
CA ILE A 105 -19.47 2.04 -13.42
C ILE A 105 -18.39 1.49 -14.37
N GLY A 106 -18.09 0.17 -14.29
CA GLY A 106 -17.17 -0.53 -15.19
C GLY A 106 -15.71 -0.51 -14.74
N HIS A 107 -15.41 -0.16 -13.50
CA HIS A 107 -14.06 -0.30 -12.96
C HIS A 107 -13.82 -1.76 -12.54
N ASP A 108 -12.66 -2.30 -12.94
CA ASP A 108 -12.21 -3.63 -12.52
C ASP A 108 -11.46 -3.49 -11.19
N VAL A 109 -12.14 -3.81 -10.10
CA VAL A 109 -11.61 -3.76 -8.72
C VAL A 109 -12.07 -5.02 -7.99
N GLY A 110 -11.19 -5.65 -7.24
CA GLY A 110 -11.54 -6.92 -6.60
C GLY A 110 -10.98 -7.10 -5.19
N TYR A 111 -10.02 -6.26 -4.81
CA TYR A 111 -9.40 -6.37 -3.50
C TYR A 111 -10.04 -5.40 -2.50
N GLY A 112 -10.48 -5.95 -1.38
CA GLY A 112 -10.90 -5.20 -0.21
C GLY A 112 -10.47 -5.90 1.07
N ARG A 113 -10.34 -5.16 2.15
CA ARG A 113 -9.98 -5.68 3.46
C ARG A 113 -10.46 -4.78 4.58
N THR A 114 -11.14 -5.39 5.55
CA THR A 114 -11.54 -4.74 6.80
C THR A 114 -10.73 -5.31 7.97
N ARG A 115 -10.23 -4.43 8.84
CA ARG A 115 -9.46 -4.77 10.04
C ARG A 115 -9.95 -3.96 11.25
N GLY A 116 -10.06 -4.60 12.40
CA GLY A 116 -10.26 -3.91 13.68
C GLY A 116 -9.06 -3.01 14.01
N GLY A 117 -9.34 -1.88 14.66
CA GLY A 117 -8.36 -0.97 15.21
C GLY A 117 -7.75 -1.48 16.54
N ASP A 118 -7.01 -0.60 17.20
CA ASP A 118 -6.44 -0.89 18.53
C ASP A 118 -7.49 -0.67 19.63
N VAL A 119 -8.53 0.10 19.33
CA VAL A 119 -9.66 0.40 20.23
C VAL A 119 -10.90 -0.33 19.69
N PRO A 120 -11.69 -1.01 20.55
CA PRO A 120 -12.98 -1.60 20.16
C PRO A 120 -13.87 -0.54 19.48
N GLY A 121 -14.59 -0.95 18.44
CA GLY A 121 -15.43 -0.05 17.64
C GLY A 121 -14.70 0.77 16.59
N GLU A 122 -13.37 0.72 16.54
CA GLU A 122 -12.56 1.34 15.47
C GLU A 122 -12.15 0.31 14.42
N TYR A 123 -12.27 0.69 13.15
CA TYR A 123 -11.93 -0.18 12.02
C TYR A 123 -11.22 0.59 10.93
N THR A 124 -10.33 -0.11 10.24
CA THR A 124 -9.75 0.32 8.96
C THR A 124 -10.37 -0.51 7.84
N VAL A 125 -11.00 0.15 6.89
CA VAL A 125 -11.53 -0.40 5.64
C VAL A 125 -10.63 0.04 4.50
N VAL A 126 -10.14 -0.90 3.70
CA VAL A 126 -9.36 -0.62 2.49
C VAL A 126 -9.98 -1.33 1.31
N PHE A 127 -9.94 -0.69 0.14
CA PHE A 127 -10.39 -1.28 -1.12
C PHE A 127 -9.66 -0.63 -2.30
N GLU A 128 -9.47 -1.39 -3.37
CA GLU A 128 -8.83 -0.92 -4.59
C GLU A 128 -9.65 0.16 -5.29
N HIS A 129 -8.95 1.02 -6.02
CA HIS A 129 -9.57 1.96 -6.94
C HIS A 129 -8.76 2.11 -8.23
N VAL A 130 -9.46 2.33 -9.33
CA VAL A 130 -8.85 2.64 -10.63
C VAL A 130 -8.63 4.14 -10.79
N HIS A 131 -9.50 4.97 -10.19
CA HIS A 131 -9.48 6.42 -10.25
C HIS A 131 -9.58 6.97 -8.83
N GLU A 132 -8.58 7.76 -8.39
CA GLU A 132 -8.47 8.30 -7.02
C GLU A 132 -9.76 9.01 -6.56
N GLY A 133 -10.28 9.93 -7.39
CA GLY A 133 -11.49 10.67 -7.06
C GLY A 133 -12.74 9.79 -6.93
N VAL A 134 -12.83 8.72 -7.75
CA VAL A 134 -13.91 7.73 -7.66
C VAL A 134 -13.76 6.91 -6.39
N GLY A 135 -12.56 6.44 -6.06
CA GLY A 135 -12.31 5.65 -4.84
C GLY A 135 -12.67 6.43 -3.57
N VAL A 136 -12.20 7.68 -3.47
CA VAL A 136 -12.52 8.58 -2.35
C VAL A 136 -14.03 8.82 -2.23
N ARG A 137 -14.71 9.08 -3.35
CA ARG A 137 -16.15 9.33 -3.33
C ARG A 137 -16.96 8.07 -3.06
N ALA A 138 -16.54 6.92 -3.60
CA ALA A 138 -17.15 5.61 -3.33
C ALA A 138 -17.12 5.27 -1.84
N ALA A 139 -16.05 5.62 -1.10
CA ALA A 139 -15.98 5.46 0.34
C ALA A 139 -17.10 6.20 1.07
N ALA A 140 -17.27 7.49 0.76
CA ALA A 140 -18.31 8.32 1.39
C ALA A 140 -19.73 7.87 1.03
N LEU A 141 -19.96 7.50 -0.23
CA LEU A 141 -21.24 7.00 -0.70
C LEU A 141 -21.57 5.61 -0.11
N ALA A 142 -20.58 4.73 0.03
CA ALA A 142 -20.76 3.44 0.67
C ALA A 142 -21.14 3.58 2.15
N LEU A 143 -20.53 4.53 2.85
CA LEU A 143 -20.93 4.86 4.23
C LEU A 143 -22.39 5.28 4.31
N ASP A 144 -22.82 6.25 3.49
CA ASP A 144 -24.21 6.73 3.43
C ASP A 144 -25.19 5.58 3.11
N ILE A 145 -24.89 4.77 2.09
CA ILE A 145 -25.71 3.63 1.69
C ILE A 145 -25.86 2.65 2.84
N VAL A 146 -24.79 2.32 3.54
CA VAL A 146 -24.82 1.39 4.68
C VAL A 146 -25.61 1.99 5.86
N GLN A 147 -25.41 3.26 6.18
CA GLN A 147 -26.21 3.95 7.20
C GLN A 147 -27.69 3.90 6.86
N ARG A 148 -28.08 4.21 5.62
CA ARG A 148 -29.49 4.14 5.15
C ARG A 148 -30.03 2.73 5.15
N ALA A 149 -29.23 1.71 4.81
CA ALA A 149 -29.64 0.31 4.90
C ALA A 149 -29.97 -0.10 6.35
N PHE A 150 -29.12 0.27 7.30
CA PHE A 150 -29.35 0.01 8.72
C PHE A 150 -30.51 0.83 9.30
N ALA A 151 -30.76 2.04 8.79
CA ALA A 151 -31.93 2.85 9.13
C ALA A 151 -33.23 2.35 8.50
N GLY A 152 -33.16 1.46 7.49
CA GLY A 152 -34.33 1.00 6.72
C GLY A 152 -34.87 2.05 5.72
N THR A 153 -34.05 2.99 5.30
CA THR A 153 -34.39 4.11 4.38
C THR A 153 -33.69 4.01 3.04
N LEU A 154 -32.96 2.92 2.77
CA LEU A 154 -32.31 2.70 1.48
C LEU A 154 -33.35 2.34 0.41
N ASP A 155 -33.55 3.24 -0.54
CA ASP A 155 -34.50 3.11 -1.64
C ASP A 155 -33.84 3.01 -3.02
N SER A 156 -32.72 3.70 -3.23
CA SER A 156 -31.98 3.69 -4.49
C SER A 156 -30.51 4.03 -4.27
N VAL A 157 -29.65 3.51 -5.15
CA VAL A 157 -28.23 3.86 -5.27
C VAL A 157 -27.90 4.58 -6.60
N GLU A 158 -28.89 4.75 -7.49
CA GLU A 158 -28.68 5.35 -8.83
C GLU A 158 -28.07 6.77 -8.78
N PRO A 159 -28.45 7.65 -7.82
CA PRO A 159 -27.76 8.94 -7.68
C PRO A 159 -26.26 8.80 -7.41
N ALA A 160 -25.88 7.84 -6.57
CA ALA A 160 -24.47 7.57 -6.26
C ALA A 160 -23.70 7.04 -7.48
N VAL A 161 -24.30 6.11 -8.23
CA VAL A 161 -23.70 5.57 -9.46
C VAL A 161 -23.55 6.66 -10.54
N THR A 162 -24.56 7.53 -10.68
CA THR A 162 -24.50 8.67 -11.64
C THR A 162 -23.38 9.64 -11.29
N GLU A 163 -23.23 9.96 -10.02
CA GLU A 163 -22.14 10.83 -9.54
C GLU A 163 -20.77 10.20 -9.81
N LEU A 164 -20.59 8.91 -9.53
CA LEU A 164 -19.32 8.22 -9.79
C LEU A 164 -18.99 8.15 -11.27
N ARG A 165 -19.97 7.94 -12.17
CA ARG A 165 -19.76 8.00 -13.62
C ARG A 165 -19.27 9.38 -14.07
N ALA A 166 -19.84 10.44 -13.52
CA ALA A 166 -19.40 11.80 -13.82
C ALA A 166 -17.94 12.04 -13.35
N LEU A 167 -17.57 11.55 -12.17
CA LEU A 167 -16.21 11.64 -11.67
C LEU A 167 -15.23 10.79 -12.50
N ALA A 168 -15.61 9.59 -12.91
CA ALA A 168 -14.79 8.71 -13.73
C ALA A 168 -14.47 9.30 -15.11
N ALA A 169 -15.33 10.19 -15.63
CA ALA A 169 -15.11 10.90 -16.89
C ALA A 169 -14.09 12.05 -16.77
N LEU A 170 -13.72 12.47 -15.56
CA LEU A 170 -12.70 13.50 -15.36
C LEU A 170 -11.30 12.97 -15.65
N PRO A 171 -10.39 13.84 -16.15
CA PRO A 171 -8.99 13.44 -16.36
C PRO A 171 -8.34 12.96 -15.05
N ARG A 172 -7.60 11.88 -15.13
CA ARG A 172 -6.76 11.42 -14.02
C ARG A 172 -5.60 12.39 -13.81
N ALA A 173 -5.07 12.42 -12.58
CA ALA A 173 -3.83 13.12 -12.32
C ALA A 173 -2.73 12.62 -13.27
N ALA A 174 -1.96 13.55 -13.86
CA ALA A 174 -0.85 13.19 -14.72
C ALA A 174 0.18 12.38 -13.92
N PRO A 175 0.75 11.30 -14.49
CA PRO A 175 1.82 10.58 -13.83
C PRO A 175 3.05 11.48 -13.62
N LEU A 176 3.87 11.13 -12.64
CA LEU A 176 5.15 11.79 -12.43
C LEU A 176 5.99 11.68 -13.74
N ARG A 177 6.48 12.80 -14.25
CA ARG A 177 7.27 12.79 -15.49
C ARG A 177 8.73 12.40 -15.26
N ALA A 178 9.26 12.73 -14.09
CA ALA A 178 10.61 12.38 -13.70
C ALA A 178 10.73 10.88 -13.43
N ARG A 179 11.84 10.29 -13.86
CA ARG A 179 12.21 8.90 -13.54
C ARG A 179 12.58 8.81 -12.06
N VAL A 180 12.13 7.80 -11.36
CA VAL A 180 12.62 7.48 -10.02
C VAL A 180 13.71 6.42 -10.14
N LEU A 181 14.95 6.81 -9.90
CA LEU A 181 16.09 5.89 -9.88
C LEU A 181 16.02 4.98 -8.66
N CYS A 182 15.78 5.58 -7.48
CA CYS A 182 15.85 4.83 -6.24
C CYS A 182 14.84 5.36 -5.21
N GLY A 183 14.08 4.43 -4.61
CA GLY A 183 13.27 4.67 -3.42
C GLY A 183 14.00 4.24 -2.15
N ILE A 184 14.04 5.07 -1.12
CA ILE A 184 14.76 4.79 0.14
C ILE A 184 13.75 4.77 1.28
N THR A 185 13.77 3.71 2.11
CA THR A 185 12.94 3.61 3.31
C THR A 185 13.69 2.93 4.46
N GLY A 186 13.00 2.72 5.59
CA GLY A 186 13.58 2.19 6.83
C GLY A 186 13.83 3.30 7.85
N GLY A 187 14.89 3.21 8.63
CA GLY A 187 15.19 4.08 9.76
C GLY A 187 15.48 5.56 9.47
N ALA A 188 16.21 6.18 10.37
CA ALA A 188 16.41 7.64 10.38
C ALA A 188 17.36 8.15 9.27
N LEU A 189 18.21 7.28 8.70
CA LEU A 189 19.30 7.66 7.80
C LEU A 189 18.91 7.84 6.32
N ARG A 190 17.61 7.99 6.01
CA ARG A 190 17.11 8.10 4.63
C ARG A 190 17.64 9.33 3.91
N GLY A 191 17.64 10.48 4.60
CA GLY A 191 18.13 11.75 4.06
C GLY A 191 19.63 11.72 3.77
N GLU A 192 20.43 11.17 4.68
CA GLU A 192 21.88 11.01 4.53
C GLU A 192 22.22 10.04 3.38
N THR A 193 21.45 8.94 3.27
CA THR A 193 21.62 7.98 2.16
C THR A 193 21.28 8.61 0.81
N ARG A 194 20.21 9.43 0.75
CA ARG A 194 19.88 10.20 -0.45
C ARG A 194 20.99 11.17 -0.82
N ALA A 195 21.49 11.95 0.15
CA ALA A 195 22.57 12.89 -0.08
C ALA A 195 23.85 12.19 -0.57
N GLU A 196 24.14 11.00 -0.04
CA GLU A 196 25.29 10.21 -0.46
C GLU A 196 25.13 9.67 -1.89
N LEU A 197 23.95 9.19 -2.30
CA LEU A 197 23.68 8.82 -3.69
C LEU A 197 23.85 10.02 -4.64
N GLN A 198 23.36 11.19 -4.26
CA GLN A 198 23.55 12.42 -5.04
C GLN A 198 25.04 12.80 -5.18
N ARG A 199 25.81 12.65 -4.10
CA ARG A 199 27.28 12.87 -4.15
C ARG A 199 27.97 11.88 -5.08
N LEU A 200 27.46 10.64 -5.18
CA LEU A 200 27.96 9.61 -6.10
C LEU A 200 27.49 9.82 -7.55
N GLY A 201 26.76 10.90 -7.84
CA GLY A 201 26.30 11.26 -9.17
C GLY A 201 24.94 10.72 -9.56
N PHE A 202 24.16 10.15 -8.61
CA PHE A 202 22.82 9.64 -8.86
C PHE A 202 21.76 10.58 -8.31
N GLY A 203 20.82 10.96 -9.13
CA GLY A 203 19.72 11.88 -8.80
C GLY A 203 20.00 13.31 -9.29
N GLY A 204 18.98 13.94 -9.83
CA GLY A 204 18.98 15.28 -10.41
C GLY A 204 17.54 15.67 -10.76
N ASP A 205 17.39 16.64 -11.67
CA ASP A 205 16.07 17.18 -12.02
C ASP A 205 15.18 16.17 -12.76
N ASP A 206 15.78 15.31 -13.59
CA ASP A 206 15.06 14.30 -14.38
C ASP A 206 15.07 12.90 -13.73
N ASP A 207 16.05 12.64 -12.87
CA ASP A 207 16.29 11.35 -12.23
C ASP A 207 16.22 11.48 -10.70
N LEU A 208 15.13 11.08 -10.10
CA LEU A 208 14.85 11.31 -8.69
C LEU A 208 15.36 10.17 -7.79
N VAL A 209 15.93 10.56 -6.67
CA VAL A 209 16.11 9.69 -5.49
C VAL A 209 15.13 10.15 -4.41
N VAL A 210 14.21 9.27 -4.04
CA VAL A 210 13.06 9.59 -3.17
C VAL A 210 13.18 8.86 -1.84
N ASP A 211 13.29 9.59 -0.75
CA ASP A 211 13.24 9.02 0.59
C ASP A 211 11.80 9.06 1.15
N VAL A 212 11.31 7.92 1.62
CA VAL A 212 9.93 7.76 2.08
C VAL A 212 9.92 7.15 3.48
N ALA A 213 9.35 7.87 4.43
CA ALA A 213 9.19 7.40 5.79
C ALA A 213 8.20 6.21 5.86
N PRO A 214 8.47 5.15 6.64
CA PRO A 214 7.53 4.05 6.81
C PRO A 214 6.13 4.49 7.26
N GLY A 215 6.04 5.49 8.15
CA GLY A 215 4.75 6.07 8.54
C GLY A 215 4.00 6.71 7.39
N TYR A 216 4.69 7.34 6.43
CA TYR A 216 4.08 7.87 5.21
C TYR A 216 3.58 6.73 4.31
N ILE A 217 4.39 5.67 4.09
CA ILE A 217 3.97 4.50 3.29
C ILE A 217 2.70 3.88 3.86
N LEU A 218 2.60 3.78 5.19
CA LEU A 218 1.43 3.24 5.86
C LEU A 218 0.17 4.08 5.63
N GLN A 219 0.30 5.40 5.50
CA GLN A 219 -0.83 6.32 5.34
C GLN A 219 -1.19 6.56 3.88
N ALA A 220 -0.20 6.81 3.03
CA ALA A 220 -0.39 7.31 1.67
C ALA A 220 0.18 6.40 0.57
N GLY A 221 0.86 5.31 0.93
CA GLY A 221 1.58 4.47 -0.04
C GLY A 221 2.83 5.16 -0.59
N LEU A 222 3.39 4.59 -1.65
CA LEU A 222 4.52 5.20 -2.33
C LEU A 222 4.08 6.41 -3.16
N PRO A 223 4.87 7.50 -3.19
CA PRO A 223 4.56 8.67 -4.01
C PRO A 223 4.91 8.49 -5.50
N TYR A 224 5.38 7.31 -5.89
CA TYR A 224 5.76 6.95 -7.26
C TYR A 224 5.32 5.52 -7.56
N SER A 225 5.09 5.22 -8.85
CA SER A 225 4.62 3.90 -9.29
C SER A 225 5.77 2.95 -9.63
N HIS A 226 6.93 3.48 -10.06
CA HIS A 226 8.06 2.67 -10.51
C HIS A 226 9.40 3.29 -10.08
N SER A 227 10.39 2.44 -9.81
CA SER A 227 11.78 2.81 -9.59
C SER A 227 12.71 1.74 -10.17
N ASP A 228 13.98 2.09 -10.42
CA ASP A 228 14.96 1.11 -10.91
C ASP A 228 15.62 0.34 -9.79
N ALA A 229 15.71 0.95 -8.61
CA ALA A 229 16.22 0.34 -7.40
C ALA A 229 15.45 0.80 -6.17
N ALA A 230 15.65 0.10 -5.07
CA ALA A 230 15.21 0.56 -3.75
C ALA A 230 16.27 0.25 -2.68
N ILE A 231 16.24 1.00 -1.59
CA ILE A 231 17.03 0.77 -0.38
C ILE A 231 16.12 0.65 0.82
N VAL A 232 16.28 -0.42 1.57
CA VAL A 232 15.74 -0.58 2.92
C VAL A 232 16.90 -0.47 3.90
N LEU A 233 16.89 0.56 4.76
CA LEU A 233 18.00 0.83 5.67
C LEU A 233 17.95 -0.01 6.95
N ASP A 234 16.74 -0.28 7.43
CA ASP A 234 16.48 -1.22 8.52
C ASP A 234 15.04 -1.73 8.47
N ASP A 235 14.76 -2.74 9.27
CA ASP A 235 13.46 -3.42 9.40
C ASP A 235 12.72 -3.04 10.69
N GLN A 236 13.17 -2.01 11.41
CA GLN A 236 12.64 -1.58 12.70
C GLN A 236 12.08 -0.14 12.63
N PRO A 237 10.94 0.10 11.92
CA PRO A 237 10.37 1.44 11.81
C PRO A 237 9.90 1.96 13.17
N THR A 238 10.26 3.19 13.51
CA THR A 238 9.91 3.83 14.78
C THR A 238 8.78 4.86 14.65
N ASP A 239 8.52 5.32 13.43
CA ASP A 239 7.54 6.37 13.08
C ASP A 239 6.15 5.83 12.75
N VAL A 240 5.82 4.63 13.25
CA VAL A 240 4.54 3.94 13.01
C VAL A 240 3.87 3.55 14.33
N PRO A 241 2.54 3.36 14.36
CA PRO A 241 1.82 2.82 15.51
C PRO A 241 2.41 1.49 15.97
N GLU A 242 2.31 1.20 17.27
CA GLU A 242 2.93 0.03 17.90
C GLU A 242 2.53 -1.30 17.23
N ARG A 243 1.28 -1.43 16.81
CA ARG A 243 0.78 -2.62 16.09
C ARG A 243 1.50 -2.93 14.77
N TYR A 244 2.26 -1.99 14.21
CA TYR A 244 3.04 -2.18 12.97
C TYR A 244 4.54 -2.36 13.24
N ARG A 245 4.95 -2.42 14.52
CA ARG A 245 6.34 -2.60 14.94
C ARG A 245 6.72 -4.06 15.19
N ASP A 246 5.75 -4.99 15.18
CA ASP A 246 6.11 -6.41 15.20
C ASP A 246 6.92 -6.78 13.95
N PRO A 247 7.88 -7.73 14.05
CA PRO A 247 8.85 -8.00 12.99
C PRO A 247 8.21 -8.29 11.63
N GLU A 248 7.11 -9.06 11.60
CA GLU A 248 6.47 -9.45 10.35
C GLU A 248 5.81 -8.24 9.65
N ARG A 249 5.10 -7.41 10.41
CA ARG A 249 4.42 -6.22 9.87
C ARG A 249 5.41 -5.12 9.52
N ALA A 250 6.46 -4.96 10.31
CA ALA A 250 7.54 -4.03 10.06
C ALA A 250 8.26 -4.38 8.76
N ALA A 251 8.69 -5.64 8.60
CA ALA A 251 9.32 -6.13 7.38
C ALA A 251 8.40 -5.94 6.16
N ARG A 252 7.10 -6.27 6.28
CA ARG A 252 6.12 -6.04 5.22
C ARG A 252 6.06 -4.56 4.83
N LEU A 253 6.02 -3.65 5.79
CA LEU A 253 5.88 -2.23 5.54
C LEU A 253 7.07 -1.64 4.80
N VAL A 254 8.29 -1.95 5.25
CA VAL A 254 9.50 -1.42 4.60
C VAL A 254 9.79 -2.11 3.26
N SER A 255 9.28 -3.32 3.04
CA SER A 255 9.42 -4.04 1.76
C SER A 255 8.57 -3.48 0.63
N VAL A 256 7.58 -2.61 0.92
CA VAL A 256 6.70 -2.00 -0.09
C VAL A 256 7.48 -1.29 -1.19
N VAL A 257 8.66 -0.72 -0.89
CA VAL A 257 9.52 -0.09 -1.91
C VAL A 257 9.95 -1.08 -3.00
N GLY A 258 10.05 -2.37 -2.67
CA GLY A 258 10.33 -3.45 -3.62
C GLY A 258 9.20 -3.72 -4.60
N ASP A 259 7.95 -3.48 -4.19
CA ASP A 259 6.78 -3.67 -5.07
C ASP A 259 6.75 -2.66 -6.24
N ALA A 260 7.45 -1.53 -6.12
CA ALA A 260 7.58 -0.53 -7.17
C ALA A 260 8.86 -0.70 -8.03
N VAL A 261 9.73 -1.64 -7.70
CA VAL A 261 10.96 -1.84 -8.48
C VAL A 261 10.65 -2.47 -9.83
N ASN A 262 11.17 -1.87 -10.88
CA ASN A 262 11.01 -2.35 -12.25
C ASN A 262 11.58 -3.77 -12.44
N PRO A 263 11.02 -4.60 -13.34
CA PRO A 263 11.63 -5.87 -13.71
C PRO A 263 13.10 -5.70 -14.12
N GLY A 264 13.98 -6.51 -13.51
CA GLY A 264 15.43 -6.40 -13.69
C GLY A 264 16.12 -5.43 -12.73
N GLY A 265 15.37 -4.66 -11.96
CA GLY A 265 15.90 -3.84 -10.87
C GLY A 265 16.31 -4.64 -9.63
N PHE A 266 16.68 -3.96 -8.57
CA PHE A 266 17.17 -4.61 -7.34
C PHE A 266 16.82 -3.81 -6.09
N VAL A 267 16.85 -4.51 -4.95
CA VAL A 267 16.68 -3.91 -3.62
C VAL A 267 17.94 -4.12 -2.80
N VAL A 268 18.43 -3.04 -2.22
CA VAL A 268 19.51 -3.06 -1.23
C VAL A 268 18.88 -3.19 0.15
N ALA A 269 19.28 -4.19 0.93
CA ALA A 269 18.74 -4.45 2.27
C ALA A 269 19.84 -4.84 3.25
N PRO A 270 19.65 -4.65 4.57
CA PRO A 270 20.60 -5.13 5.56
C PRO A 270 20.77 -6.65 5.48
N ALA A 271 21.97 -7.15 5.64
CA ALA A 271 22.28 -8.58 5.61
C ALA A 271 21.51 -9.39 6.66
N ARG A 272 21.06 -8.75 7.76
CA ARG A 272 20.30 -9.38 8.84
C ARG A 272 18.80 -9.32 8.68
N ALA A 273 18.28 -8.53 7.74
CA ALA A 273 16.84 -8.31 7.52
C ALA A 273 16.26 -9.41 6.59
N TRP A 274 16.27 -10.66 7.03
CA TRP A 274 15.87 -11.81 6.22
C TRP A 274 14.44 -11.74 5.73
N ASP A 275 13.49 -11.35 6.60
CA ASP A 275 12.07 -11.24 6.24
C ASP A 275 11.85 -10.19 5.14
N VAL A 276 12.63 -9.10 5.16
CA VAL A 276 12.64 -8.09 4.09
C VAL A 276 13.19 -8.67 2.80
N GLN A 277 14.35 -9.35 2.88
CA GLN A 277 14.99 -9.95 1.70
C GLN A 277 14.09 -10.99 1.03
N ASP A 278 13.41 -11.83 1.80
CA ASP A 278 12.51 -12.86 1.26
C ASP A 278 11.30 -12.20 0.58
N ARG A 279 10.67 -11.21 1.22
CA ARG A 279 9.54 -10.48 0.64
C ARG A 279 9.87 -9.78 -0.67
N VAL A 280 11.03 -9.13 -0.77
CA VAL A 280 11.42 -8.45 -2.01
C VAL A 280 11.83 -9.45 -3.10
N ARG A 281 12.35 -10.63 -2.75
CA ARG A 281 12.55 -11.74 -3.72
C ARG A 281 11.22 -12.27 -4.23
N ASP A 282 10.24 -12.46 -3.35
CA ASP A 282 8.88 -12.87 -3.73
C ASP A 282 8.20 -11.83 -4.62
N ALA A 283 8.57 -10.56 -4.48
CA ALA A 283 8.17 -9.49 -5.39
C ALA A 283 8.86 -9.55 -6.77
N GLY A 284 9.86 -10.43 -6.94
CA GLY A 284 10.60 -10.61 -8.19
C GLY A 284 11.86 -9.74 -8.30
N CYS A 285 12.30 -9.10 -7.21
CA CYS A 285 13.49 -8.26 -7.21
C CYS A 285 14.77 -9.08 -7.00
N ARG A 286 15.87 -8.65 -7.62
CA ARG A 286 17.20 -9.05 -7.19
C ARG A 286 17.50 -8.38 -5.84
N VAL A 287 18.22 -9.05 -4.96
CA VAL A 287 18.58 -8.51 -3.64
C VAL A 287 20.07 -8.32 -3.56
N ALA A 288 20.51 -7.13 -3.17
CA ALA A 288 21.86 -6.84 -2.75
C ALA A 288 21.87 -6.60 -1.23
N VAL A 289 22.86 -7.10 -0.52
CA VAL A 289 22.90 -7.02 0.94
C VAL A 289 24.06 -6.19 1.46
N PHE A 290 23.84 -5.45 2.54
CA PHE A 290 24.91 -4.68 3.17
C PHE A 290 25.04 -4.94 4.67
N ALA A 291 26.24 -4.70 5.18
CA ALA A 291 26.55 -4.64 6.59
C ALA A 291 27.44 -3.43 6.90
N THR A 292 27.36 -2.93 8.13
CA THR A 292 28.21 -1.82 8.60
C THR A 292 29.52 -2.30 9.21
N ASP A 293 29.69 -3.60 9.34
CA ASP A 293 30.88 -4.30 9.83
C ASP A 293 31.25 -5.41 8.82
N ASP A 294 32.31 -6.14 9.06
CA ASP A 294 32.82 -7.25 8.22
C ASP A 294 31.99 -8.56 8.32
N ARG A 295 30.83 -8.52 8.98
CA ARG A 295 30.04 -9.70 9.35
C ARG A 295 28.95 -10.06 8.37
N ILE A 296 29.25 -10.17 7.09
CA ILE A 296 28.32 -10.79 6.13
C ILE A 296 28.65 -12.29 6.06
N SER A 297 27.65 -13.13 6.35
CA SER A 297 27.83 -14.57 6.30
C SER A 297 28.04 -15.05 4.86
N THR A 298 28.80 -16.14 4.70
CA THR A 298 28.99 -16.77 3.38
C THR A 298 27.65 -17.19 2.74
N LYS A 299 26.63 -17.51 3.57
CA LYS A 299 25.30 -17.85 3.10
C LYS A 299 24.61 -16.64 2.47
N ASP A 300 24.68 -15.48 3.13
CA ASP A 300 24.07 -14.24 2.63
C ASP A 300 24.70 -13.77 1.32
N LYS A 301 26.02 -13.85 1.24
CA LYS A 301 26.77 -13.55 0.02
C LYS A 301 26.38 -14.45 -1.15
N LYS A 302 26.11 -15.74 -0.92
CA LYS A 302 25.77 -16.69 -2.00
C LYS A 302 24.37 -16.48 -2.59
N VAL A 303 23.43 -15.91 -1.82
CA VAL A 303 22.05 -15.71 -2.28
C VAL A 303 21.77 -14.27 -2.73
N ALA A 304 22.72 -13.38 -2.50
CA ALA A 304 22.64 -11.97 -2.91
C ALA A 304 23.25 -11.78 -4.31
N ALA A 305 22.68 -10.80 -5.05
CA ALA A 305 23.26 -10.39 -6.34
C ALA A 305 24.60 -9.65 -6.16
N ALA A 306 24.74 -8.92 -5.05
CA ALA A 306 25.98 -8.29 -4.60
C ALA A 306 25.92 -8.12 -3.09
N ALA A 307 27.09 -7.96 -2.44
CA ALA A 307 27.19 -7.72 -1.02
C ALA A 307 28.21 -6.61 -0.72
N ALA A 308 27.90 -5.72 0.23
CA ALA A 308 28.81 -4.65 0.64
C ALA A 308 28.99 -4.63 2.15
N TRP A 309 30.22 -4.38 2.59
CA TRP A 309 30.57 -4.23 4.01
C TRP A 309 31.74 -3.26 4.19
N VAL A 310 32.12 -3.02 5.43
CA VAL A 310 33.31 -2.21 5.76
C VAL A 310 34.50 -3.12 6.06
N SER A 311 35.62 -2.86 5.42
CA SER A 311 36.92 -3.45 5.73
C SER A 311 37.99 -2.38 5.67
N ASP A 312 38.85 -2.32 6.69
CA ASP A 312 39.96 -1.35 6.79
C ASP A 312 39.54 0.11 6.53
N GLY A 313 38.39 0.52 7.04
CA GLY A 313 37.84 1.88 6.87
C GLY A 313 37.38 2.21 5.44
N ARG A 314 37.15 1.22 4.60
CA ARG A 314 36.66 1.34 3.22
C ARG A 314 35.38 0.51 3.03
N VAL A 315 34.57 0.90 2.06
CA VAL A 315 33.47 0.08 1.57
C VAL A 315 34.02 -0.92 0.56
N VAL A 316 33.77 -2.19 0.82
CA VAL A 316 34.11 -3.31 -0.08
C VAL A 316 32.80 -3.86 -0.65
N ILE A 317 32.74 -4.03 -1.98
CA ILE A 317 31.60 -4.63 -2.68
C ILE A 317 32.07 -5.92 -3.33
N GLU A 318 31.42 -7.04 -2.99
CA GLU A 318 31.58 -8.34 -3.64
C GLU A 318 30.45 -8.58 -4.63
N HIS A 319 30.76 -8.95 -5.85
CA HIS A 319 29.82 -9.27 -6.90
C HIS A 319 30.37 -10.43 -7.75
N ALA A 320 29.62 -10.82 -8.80
CA ALA A 320 29.98 -12.01 -9.59
C ALA A 320 31.40 -11.98 -10.19
N ASP A 321 31.90 -10.79 -10.54
CA ASP A 321 33.19 -10.60 -11.21
C ASP A 321 34.34 -10.33 -10.23
N GLY A 322 34.08 -10.29 -8.92
CA GLY A 322 35.11 -10.11 -7.90
C GLY A 322 34.81 -9.11 -6.81
N LEU A 323 35.88 -8.51 -6.28
CA LEU A 323 35.83 -7.50 -5.22
C LEU A 323 36.16 -6.11 -5.77
N LEU A 324 35.38 -5.12 -5.35
CA LEU A 324 35.58 -3.72 -5.64
C LEU A 324 35.74 -2.94 -4.34
N GLU A 325 36.89 -2.29 -4.15
CA GLU A 325 37.09 -1.34 -3.05
C GLU A 325 36.67 0.07 -3.49
N ARG A 326 35.97 0.78 -2.60
CA ARG A 326 35.62 2.19 -2.77
C ARG A 326 36.54 3.10 -1.96
N ASP A 327 36.33 4.39 -2.09
CA ASP A 327 37.01 5.40 -1.30
C ASP A 327 36.88 5.15 0.21
N PRO A 328 37.83 5.66 1.02
CA PRO A 328 37.70 5.59 2.47
C PRO A 328 36.38 6.19 2.96
N LEU A 329 35.86 5.60 4.06
CA LEU A 329 34.69 6.14 4.75
C LEU A 329 34.91 7.57 5.19
N ARG A 330 33.90 8.38 5.08
CA ARG A 330 33.90 9.78 5.54
C ARG A 330 33.41 9.84 6.99
N GLU A 331 34.03 10.71 7.76
CA GLU A 331 33.67 10.88 9.18
C GLU A 331 32.34 11.63 9.37
N ASP A 332 31.97 12.49 8.42
CA ASP A 332 30.78 13.36 8.47
C ASP A 332 29.47 12.68 8.04
N THR A 333 29.53 11.43 7.61
CA THR A 333 28.37 10.69 7.09
C THR A 333 28.25 9.32 7.78
N PRO A 334 27.07 8.91 8.25
CA PRO A 334 26.87 7.62 8.89
C PRO A 334 27.31 6.45 8.00
N VAL A 335 28.01 5.48 8.59
CA VAL A 335 28.56 4.32 7.85
C VAL A 335 27.47 3.56 7.07
N ALA A 336 26.33 3.30 7.69
CA ALA A 336 25.25 2.58 7.01
C ALA A 336 24.76 3.31 5.75
N ALA A 337 24.66 4.64 5.78
CA ALA A 337 24.29 5.45 4.64
C ALA A 337 25.30 5.33 3.50
N GLN A 338 26.60 5.39 3.82
CA GLN A 338 27.67 5.26 2.83
C GLN A 338 27.71 3.88 2.19
N VAL A 339 27.62 2.80 2.99
CA VAL A 339 27.65 1.42 2.47
C VAL A 339 26.42 1.12 1.60
N ALA A 340 25.22 1.48 2.07
CA ALA A 340 23.99 1.26 1.31
C ALA A 340 23.96 2.06 0.02
N ALA A 341 24.38 3.34 0.05
CA ALA A 341 24.44 4.19 -1.13
C ALA A 341 25.48 3.69 -2.14
N ALA A 342 26.68 3.28 -1.67
CA ALA A 342 27.74 2.75 -2.55
C ALA A 342 27.31 1.47 -3.27
N LEU A 343 26.62 0.56 -2.54
CA LEU A 343 26.09 -0.67 -3.13
C LEU A 343 24.97 -0.38 -4.13
N CYS A 344 24.09 0.56 -3.82
CA CYS A 344 23.02 0.98 -4.73
C CYS A 344 23.60 1.65 -5.98
N ALA A 345 24.56 2.55 -5.84
CA ALA A 345 25.26 3.20 -6.95
C ALA A 345 25.97 2.21 -7.87
N PHE A 346 26.60 1.17 -7.28
CA PHE A 346 27.18 0.06 -8.04
C PHE A 346 26.11 -0.64 -8.89
N GLY A 347 25.00 -1.08 -8.27
CA GLY A 347 23.94 -1.75 -9.01
C GLY A 347 23.26 -0.88 -10.06
N LEU A 348 23.09 0.42 -9.82
CA LEU A 348 22.54 1.36 -10.81
C LEU A 348 23.46 1.54 -12.02
N SER A 349 24.79 1.50 -11.84
CA SER A 349 25.74 1.57 -12.94
C SER A 349 25.73 0.33 -13.84
N GLU A 350 25.25 -0.80 -13.34
CA GLU A 350 25.09 -2.06 -14.09
C GLU A 350 23.75 -2.14 -14.88
N ILE A 351 22.80 -1.25 -14.56
CA ILE A 351 21.53 -1.16 -15.29
C ILE A 351 21.76 -0.27 -16.52
N GLU A 352 21.62 -0.84 -17.73
CA GLU A 352 21.65 -0.06 -18.96
C GLU A 352 20.58 1.06 -18.89
N PRO A 353 20.93 2.30 -19.26
CA PRO A 353 19.96 3.39 -19.27
C PRO A 353 18.83 3.01 -20.23
N ARG A 354 17.63 2.76 -19.69
CA ARG A 354 16.45 2.52 -20.51
C ARG A 354 16.14 3.81 -21.27
N VAL A 355 16.22 3.75 -22.59
CA VAL A 355 15.70 4.82 -23.45
C VAL A 355 14.21 5.02 -23.07
N PRO A 356 13.80 6.24 -22.70
CA PRO A 356 12.40 6.48 -22.34
C PRO A 356 11.54 6.01 -23.51
N ALA A 357 10.51 5.19 -23.20
CA ALA A 357 9.57 4.74 -24.21
C ALA A 357 9.00 5.98 -24.89
N SER A 358 9.27 6.13 -26.18
CA SER A 358 8.69 7.20 -27.00
C SER A 358 7.17 7.17 -26.82
N PRO A 359 6.49 8.29 -26.54
CA PRO A 359 5.05 8.28 -26.38
C PRO A 359 4.45 7.65 -27.63
N ALA A 360 3.73 6.53 -27.40
CA ALA A 360 3.06 5.84 -28.50
C ALA A 360 2.21 6.85 -29.24
N THR A 361 2.58 7.13 -30.49
CA THR A 361 1.79 7.94 -31.39
C THR A 361 0.40 7.33 -31.44
N ALA A 362 -0.57 8.02 -30.88
CA ALA A 362 -1.97 7.70 -31.03
C ALA A 362 -2.27 7.65 -32.55
N ARG A 363 -2.27 6.43 -33.11
CA ARG A 363 -2.78 6.24 -34.46
C ARG A 363 -4.27 6.50 -34.41
N GLY A 364 -4.65 7.64 -34.99
CA GLY A 364 -6.04 7.95 -35.23
C GLY A 364 -6.69 6.81 -36.01
N VAL A 365 -7.81 6.36 -35.47
CA VAL A 365 -8.78 5.59 -36.23
C VAL A 365 -9.72 6.62 -36.86
N ALA A 366 -9.68 6.69 -38.19
CA ALA A 366 -10.62 7.43 -39.00
C ALA A 366 -12.00 6.78 -38.97
#